data_f36ce22ad557109ef42c84517789768c
#
_entry.id   f36ce22ad557109ef42c84517789768c
#
_cell.length_a   1.000
_cell.length_b   1.000
_cell.length_c   1.000
_cell.angle_alpha   90.00
_cell.angle_beta   90.00
_cell.angle_gamma   90.00
#
_symmetry.space_group_name_H-M   'P 1'
#
loop_
_entity.id
_entity.type
_entity.pdbx_description
1 polymer ?
#
loop_
_entity_poly.entity_id
_entity_poly.type
_entity_poly.pdbx_seq_one_letter_code
_entity_poly.pdbx_strand_id
1 'polypeptide(L)'
;FETRRLIEFQLHTMTRPSEASGARWTEVDLDAKLWTIPAERMKKKRQLRIPLTPQMVDLLDVMASRTGHRQHIFPGHIEPTSSMNSQTANMALRRMGYDGKLVAHGLRSLASTILNEAQFPSDAIEVALAHVDKNKTRQDYNKAEYLDLRREMMCWWSDYIQRATLITCSAD
;
A
#
# COMPACT_ATOMS: atom_id res chain seq x y z
N PHE A 1 -10.82 -1.78 -14.39
CA PHE A 1 -9.87 -0.68 -14.21
C PHE A 1 -9.56 -0.44 -12.73
N GLU A 2 -10.54 -0.10 -11.87
CA GLU A 2 -10.34 0.23 -10.46
C GLU A 2 -9.68 -0.92 -9.66
N THR A 3 -10.04 -2.18 -9.97
CA THR A 3 -9.45 -3.36 -9.30
C THR A 3 -7.95 -3.46 -9.57
N ARG A 4 -7.51 -3.19 -10.80
CA ARG A 4 -6.09 -3.15 -11.14
C ARG A 4 -5.37 -2.06 -10.33
N ARG A 5 -5.93 -0.85 -10.30
CA ARG A 5 -5.37 0.28 -9.56
C ARG A 5 -5.34 0.02 -8.05
N LEU A 6 -6.33 -0.69 -7.51
CA LEU A 6 -6.31 -1.13 -6.11
C LEU A 6 -5.13 -2.07 -5.82
N ILE A 7 -4.86 -3.05 -6.71
CA ILE A 7 -3.74 -3.98 -6.53
C ILE A 7 -2.40 -3.24 -6.65
N GLU A 8 -2.26 -2.35 -7.64
CA GLU A 8 -1.08 -1.49 -7.81
C GLU A 8 -0.86 -0.61 -6.56
N PHE A 9 -1.89 0.07 -6.07
CA PHE A 9 -1.84 0.90 -4.87
C PHE A 9 -1.44 0.09 -3.65
N GLN A 10 -2.04 -1.10 -3.46
CA GLN A 10 -1.70 -1.99 -2.35
C GLN A 10 -0.25 -2.49 -2.42
N LEU A 11 0.25 -2.80 -3.62
CA LEU A 11 1.62 -3.26 -3.84
C LEU A 11 2.63 -2.15 -3.48
N HIS A 12 2.41 -0.94 -3.98
CA HIS A 12 3.28 0.20 -3.70
C HIS A 12 3.26 0.63 -2.23
N THR A 13 2.08 0.64 -1.60
CA THR A 13 1.92 1.09 -0.21
C THR A 13 2.24 0.01 0.82
N MET A 14 2.38 -1.25 0.40
CA MET A 14 2.59 -2.41 1.29
C MET A 14 1.51 -2.55 2.37
N THR A 15 0.31 -2.01 2.15
CA THR A 15 -0.79 -2.03 3.13
C THR A 15 -1.59 -3.32 3.10
N ARG A 16 -2.38 -3.56 4.14
CA ARG A 16 -3.30 -4.70 4.17
C ARG A 16 -4.44 -4.49 3.16
N PRO A 17 -5.02 -5.57 2.61
CA PRO A 17 -6.12 -5.47 1.65
C PRO A 17 -7.28 -4.58 2.12
N SER A 18 -7.66 -4.65 3.40
CA SER A 18 -8.72 -3.81 3.98
C SER A 18 -8.30 -2.34 4.16
N GLU A 19 -7.02 -2.08 4.40
CA GLU A 19 -6.48 -0.72 4.51
C GLU A 19 -6.49 -0.04 3.13
N ALA A 20 -5.98 -0.73 2.10
CA ALA A 20 -5.96 -0.22 0.74
C ALA A 20 -7.37 -0.04 0.15
N SER A 21 -8.23 -1.07 0.21
CA SER A 21 -9.57 -1.00 -0.35
C SER A 21 -10.45 0.06 0.32
N GLY A 22 -10.26 0.29 1.62
CA GLY A 22 -10.98 1.30 2.38
C GLY A 22 -10.38 2.71 2.34
N ALA A 23 -9.35 2.96 1.52
CA ALA A 23 -8.69 4.27 1.44
C ALA A 23 -9.68 5.37 1.05
N ARG A 24 -9.56 6.54 1.71
CA ARG A 24 -10.43 7.70 1.51
C ARG A 24 -9.64 8.89 1.00
N TRP A 25 -10.27 9.72 0.19
CA TRP A 25 -9.65 10.96 -0.30
C TRP A 25 -9.27 11.92 0.84
N THR A 26 -10.06 11.96 1.91
CA THR A 26 -9.78 12.79 3.10
C THR A 26 -8.53 12.35 3.90
N GLU A 27 -7.98 11.19 3.59
CA GLU A 27 -6.77 10.65 4.24
C GLU A 27 -5.49 10.99 3.45
N VAL A 28 -5.63 11.55 2.24
CA VAL A 28 -4.52 11.85 1.32
C VAL A 28 -4.21 13.33 1.34
N ASP A 29 -2.96 13.65 1.59
CA ASP A 29 -2.38 14.97 1.44
C ASP A 29 -1.36 14.90 0.29
N LEU A 30 -1.75 15.40 -0.88
CA LEU A 30 -0.90 15.38 -2.07
C LEU A 30 0.25 16.40 -1.99
N ASP A 31 0.07 17.50 -1.28
CA ASP A 31 1.11 18.53 -1.10
C ASP A 31 2.23 18.01 -0.19
N ALA A 32 1.86 17.40 0.94
CA ALA A 32 2.80 16.74 1.84
C ALA A 32 3.30 15.38 1.30
N LYS A 33 2.66 14.85 0.25
CA LYS A 33 2.86 13.50 -0.29
C LYS A 33 2.75 12.43 0.80
N LEU A 34 1.62 12.44 1.49
CA LEU A 34 1.33 11.53 2.60
C LEU A 34 -0.09 10.97 2.50
N TRP A 35 -0.22 9.68 2.76
CA TRP A 35 -1.49 9.04 3.07
C TRP A 35 -1.51 8.68 4.56
N THR A 36 -2.48 9.21 5.29
CA THR A 36 -2.61 9.01 6.74
C THR A 36 -3.83 8.14 7.04
N ILE A 37 -3.60 6.89 7.40
CA ILE A 37 -4.66 5.97 7.82
C ILE A 37 -4.95 6.23 9.29
N PRO A 38 -6.17 6.65 9.66
CA PRO A 38 -6.50 6.94 11.06
C PRO A 38 -6.59 5.65 11.88
N ALA A 39 -6.38 5.79 13.19
CA ALA A 39 -6.29 4.66 14.13
C ALA A 39 -7.53 3.74 14.11
N GLU A 40 -8.71 4.31 13.88
CA GLU A 40 -10.00 3.59 13.84
C GLU A 40 -10.04 2.55 12.72
N ARG A 41 -9.35 2.82 11.59
CA ARG A 41 -9.26 1.90 10.45
C ARG A 41 -8.16 0.87 10.58
N MET A 42 -7.25 1.05 11.54
CA MET A 42 -6.10 0.18 11.73
C MET A 42 -6.41 -0.97 12.69
N LYS A 43 -6.01 -2.20 12.32
CA LYS A 43 -6.17 -3.39 13.19
C LYS A 43 -5.55 -3.20 14.58
N LYS A 44 -4.47 -2.45 14.68
CA LYS A 44 -3.73 -2.19 15.93
C LYS A 44 -4.09 -0.86 16.60
N LYS A 45 -5.15 -0.18 16.14
CA LYS A 45 -5.61 1.09 16.70
C LYS A 45 -4.51 2.16 16.83
N ARG A 46 -3.57 2.16 15.89
CA ARG A 46 -2.49 3.14 15.75
C ARG A 46 -2.54 3.74 14.37
N GLN A 47 -2.50 5.06 14.29
CA GLN A 47 -2.40 5.78 13.02
C GLN A 47 -1.15 5.33 12.26
N LEU A 48 -1.26 5.23 10.93
CA LEU A 48 -0.13 4.95 10.06
C LEU A 48 -0.03 6.05 9.00
N ARG A 49 1.14 6.68 8.93
CA ARG A 49 1.48 7.67 7.91
C ARG A 49 2.35 6.99 6.85
N ILE A 50 1.93 7.06 5.59
CA ILE A 50 2.58 6.39 4.45
C ILE A 50 3.06 7.45 3.47
N PRO A 51 4.38 7.59 3.26
CA PRO A 51 4.91 8.47 2.21
C PRO A 51 4.41 8.02 0.84
N LEU A 52 3.91 8.96 0.05
CA LEU A 52 3.49 8.71 -1.32
C LEU A 52 4.66 8.93 -2.27
N THR A 53 4.93 7.93 -3.09
CA THR A 53 5.93 8.00 -4.17
C THR A 53 5.36 8.67 -5.41
N PRO A 54 6.19 9.14 -6.36
CA PRO A 54 5.69 9.69 -7.62
C PRO A 54 4.69 8.76 -8.31
N GLN A 55 4.97 7.45 -8.38
CA GLN A 55 4.10 6.46 -9.01
C GLN A 55 2.73 6.36 -8.31
N MET A 56 2.70 6.52 -6.98
CA MET A 56 1.43 6.55 -6.23
C MET A 56 0.67 7.85 -6.46
N VAL A 57 1.35 8.99 -6.56
CA VAL A 57 0.73 10.28 -6.89
C VAL A 57 0.08 10.19 -8.27
N ASP A 58 0.80 9.71 -9.29
CA ASP A 58 0.26 9.52 -10.64
C ASP A 58 -0.97 8.61 -10.65
N LEU A 59 -0.92 7.51 -9.87
CA LEU A 59 -2.07 6.61 -9.71
C LEU A 59 -3.26 7.32 -9.08
N LEU A 60 -3.03 8.11 -8.03
CA LEU A 60 -4.07 8.87 -7.34
C LEU A 60 -4.67 9.95 -8.24
N ASP A 61 -3.88 10.64 -9.04
CA ASP A 61 -4.36 11.64 -10.00
C ASP A 61 -5.30 11.00 -11.04
N VAL A 62 -4.91 9.84 -11.56
CA VAL A 62 -5.78 9.06 -12.45
C VAL A 62 -7.08 8.63 -11.74
N MET A 63 -7.01 8.23 -10.48
CA MET A 63 -8.19 7.87 -9.70
C MET A 63 -9.04 9.10 -9.36
N ALA A 64 -8.45 10.25 -9.08
CA ALA A 64 -9.16 11.48 -8.76
C ALA A 64 -10.10 11.92 -9.89
N SER A 65 -9.68 11.80 -11.14
CA SER A 65 -10.54 12.09 -12.29
C SER A 65 -11.79 11.20 -12.38
N ARG A 66 -11.79 10.02 -11.75
CA ARG A 66 -12.88 9.04 -11.79
C ARG A 66 -13.70 8.99 -10.50
N THR A 67 -13.03 9.06 -9.35
CA THR A 67 -13.63 8.82 -8.03
C THR A 67 -13.41 9.98 -7.04
N GLY A 68 -12.80 11.08 -7.47
CA GLY A 68 -12.53 12.25 -6.61
C GLY A 68 -13.77 12.89 -6.00
N HIS A 69 -14.94 12.71 -6.64
CA HIS A 69 -16.25 13.13 -6.13
C HIS A 69 -16.87 12.15 -5.11
N ARG A 70 -16.20 11.02 -4.85
CA ARG A 70 -16.63 9.99 -3.90
C ARG A 70 -15.86 10.10 -2.59
N GLN A 71 -16.34 9.41 -1.56
CA GLN A 71 -15.61 9.31 -0.29
C GLN A 71 -14.36 8.42 -0.41
N HIS A 72 -14.48 7.28 -1.10
CA HIS A 72 -13.44 6.28 -1.23
C HIS A 72 -12.67 6.41 -2.54
N ILE A 73 -11.36 6.20 -2.49
CA ILE A 73 -10.49 6.15 -3.68
C ILE A 73 -10.90 4.96 -4.56
N PHE A 74 -11.24 3.85 -3.92
CA PHE A 74 -11.71 2.61 -4.56
C PHE A 74 -13.14 2.30 -4.08
N PRO A 75 -14.17 2.91 -4.69
CA PRO A 75 -15.56 2.69 -4.32
C PRO A 75 -16.05 1.30 -4.72
N GLY A 76 -17.06 0.80 -4.03
CA GLY A 76 -17.74 -0.46 -4.36
C GLY A 76 -18.44 -0.38 -5.71
N HIS A 77 -18.41 -1.46 -6.48
CA HIS A 77 -19.08 -1.51 -7.79
C HIS A 77 -20.61 -1.54 -7.66
N ILE A 78 -21.13 -2.24 -6.65
CA ILE A 78 -22.58 -2.38 -6.43
C ILE A 78 -23.10 -1.21 -5.59
N GLU A 79 -22.34 -0.83 -4.56
CA GLU A 79 -22.68 0.27 -3.64
C GLU A 79 -21.54 1.30 -3.62
N PRO A 80 -21.59 2.32 -4.49
CA PRO A 80 -20.51 3.31 -4.62
C PRO A 80 -20.29 4.21 -3.39
N THR A 81 -21.22 4.21 -2.42
CA THR A 81 -21.06 4.86 -1.11
C THR A 81 -20.17 4.08 -0.17
N SER A 82 -20.03 2.78 -0.37
CA SER A 82 -19.11 1.90 0.35
C SER A 82 -17.75 1.79 -0.36
N SER A 83 -16.75 1.26 0.34
CA SER A 83 -15.47 0.90 -0.27
C SER A 83 -15.56 -0.40 -1.06
N MET A 84 -14.64 -0.60 -1.99
CA MET A 84 -14.44 -1.88 -2.65
C MET A 84 -14.16 -2.98 -1.61
N ASN A 85 -14.70 -4.17 -1.84
CA ASN A 85 -14.49 -5.30 -0.93
C ASN A 85 -13.01 -5.68 -0.86
N SER A 86 -12.49 -5.90 0.36
CA SER A 86 -11.09 -6.26 0.58
C SER A 86 -10.65 -7.57 -0.09
N GLN A 87 -11.60 -8.45 -0.45
CA GLN A 87 -11.33 -9.68 -1.19
C GLN A 87 -11.23 -9.48 -2.70
N THR A 88 -11.58 -8.29 -3.21
CA THR A 88 -11.58 -8.01 -4.66
C THR A 88 -10.20 -8.26 -5.28
N ALA A 89 -9.13 -7.82 -4.60
CA ALA A 89 -7.75 -8.08 -5.06
C ALA A 89 -7.44 -9.57 -5.14
N ASN A 90 -7.81 -10.36 -4.12
CA ASN A 90 -7.64 -11.82 -4.14
C ASN A 90 -8.41 -12.48 -5.29
N MET A 91 -9.66 -12.09 -5.50
CA MET A 91 -10.49 -12.62 -6.58
C MET A 91 -9.91 -12.29 -7.97
N ALA A 92 -9.32 -11.11 -8.11
CA ALA A 92 -8.66 -10.75 -9.36
C ALA A 92 -7.38 -11.58 -9.59
N LEU A 93 -6.53 -11.75 -8.58
CA LEU A 93 -5.33 -12.58 -8.66
C LEU A 93 -5.68 -14.04 -9.03
N ARG A 94 -6.74 -14.59 -8.43
CA ARG A 94 -7.22 -15.94 -8.79
C ARG A 94 -7.62 -16.03 -10.27
N ARG A 95 -8.41 -15.07 -10.78
CA ARG A 95 -8.82 -15.03 -12.20
C ARG A 95 -7.64 -14.89 -13.15
N MET A 96 -6.55 -14.28 -12.71
CA MET A 96 -5.29 -14.16 -13.46
C MET A 96 -4.42 -15.43 -13.40
N GLY A 97 -4.87 -16.52 -12.77
CA GLY A 97 -4.13 -17.79 -12.69
C GLY A 97 -3.13 -17.89 -11.52
N TYR A 98 -3.21 -16.97 -10.55
CA TYR A 98 -2.35 -17.00 -9.36
C TYR A 98 -3.00 -17.72 -8.17
N ASP A 99 -4.08 -18.49 -8.37
CA ASP A 99 -4.71 -19.26 -7.29
C ASP A 99 -3.71 -20.24 -6.67
N GLY A 100 -3.64 -20.26 -5.35
CA GLY A 100 -2.65 -21.06 -4.61
C GLY A 100 -1.20 -20.59 -4.70
N LYS A 101 -0.88 -19.60 -5.55
CA LYS A 101 0.49 -19.06 -5.74
C LYS A 101 0.70 -17.70 -5.10
N LEU A 102 -0.29 -16.80 -5.22
CA LEU A 102 -0.20 -15.44 -4.73
C LEU A 102 -1.56 -15.00 -4.17
N VAL A 103 -1.52 -14.39 -3.01
CA VAL A 103 -2.67 -13.72 -2.38
C VAL A 103 -2.32 -12.25 -2.14
N ALA A 104 -3.34 -11.38 -2.10
CA ALA A 104 -3.11 -9.95 -1.91
C ALA A 104 -2.34 -9.61 -0.61
N HIS A 105 -2.50 -10.40 0.45
CA HIS A 105 -1.70 -10.25 1.66
C HIS A 105 -0.22 -10.64 1.44
N GLY A 106 0.05 -11.58 0.55
CA GLY A 106 1.41 -12.02 0.19
C GLY A 106 2.26 -10.93 -0.46
N LEU A 107 1.64 -9.90 -1.08
CA LEU A 107 2.35 -8.74 -1.62
C LEU A 107 3.18 -8.02 -0.55
N ARG A 108 2.74 -8.05 0.70
CA ARG A 108 3.48 -7.46 1.84
C ARG A 108 4.71 -8.29 2.21
N SER A 109 4.56 -9.61 2.20
CA SER A 109 5.69 -10.53 2.46
C SER A 109 6.74 -10.41 1.36
N LEU A 110 6.30 -10.28 0.10
CA LEU A 110 7.19 -10.04 -1.04
C LEU A 110 7.99 -8.75 -0.84
N ALA A 111 7.32 -7.65 -0.52
CA ALA A 111 7.97 -6.36 -0.26
C ALA A 111 8.96 -6.46 0.90
N SER A 112 8.55 -7.09 2.02
CA SER A 112 9.42 -7.29 3.18
C SER A 112 10.68 -8.06 2.82
N THR A 113 10.55 -9.16 2.07
CA THR A 113 11.71 -9.97 1.64
C THR A 113 12.67 -9.14 0.79
N ILE A 114 12.17 -8.50 -0.26
CA ILE A 114 13.01 -7.74 -1.21
C ILE A 114 13.68 -6.54 -0.52
N LEU A 115 12.98 -5.83 0.36
CA LEU A 115 13.55 -4.70 1.09
C LEU A 115 14.63 -5.14 2.10
N ASN A 116 14.47 -6.30 2.75
CA ASN A 116 15.51 -6.88 3.59
C ASN A 116 16.73 -7.33 2.78
N GLU A 117 16.52 -7.95 1.62
CA GLU A 117 17.61 -8.32 0.69
C GLU A 117 18.35 -7.08 0.17
N ALA A 118 17.64 -5.98 -0.06
CA ALA A 118 18.20 -4.67 -0.41
C ALA A 118 18.85 -3.94 0.79
N GLN A 119 18.92 -4.58 1.96
CA GLN A 119 19.57 -4.09 3.17
C GLN A 119 18.98 -2.79 3.76
N PHE A 120 17.69 -2.52 3.53
CA PHE A 120 17.02 -1.45 4.25
C PHE A 120 16.89 -1.78 5.73
N PRO A 121 16.97 -0.78 6.63
CA PRO A 121 16.83 -0.99 8.07
C PRO A 121 15.52 -1.69 8.42
N SER A 122 15.61 -2.81 9.15
CA SER A 122 14.44 -3.63 9.51
C SER A 122 13.39 -2.84 10.29
N ASP A 123 13.78 -1.89 11.14
CA ASP A 123 12.85 -1.04 11.88
C ASP A 123 11.99 -0.17 10.93
N ALA A 124 12.56 0.36 9.85
CA ALA A 124 11.82 1.11 8.85
C ALA A 124 10.83 0.22 8.08
N ILE A 125 11.24 -1.00 7.75
CA ILE A 125 10.38 -2.00 7.08
C ILE A 125 9.21 -2.37 8.00
N GLU A 126 9.47 -2.68 9.27
CA GLU A 126 8.43 -3.06 10.24
C GLU A 126 7.42 -1.93 10.46
N VAL A 127 7.88 -0.68 10.55
CA VAL A 127 6.99 0.49 10.67
C VAL A 127 6.17 0.67 9.39
N ALA A 128 6.76 0.50 8.19
CA ALA A 128 6.03 0.58 6.93
C ALA A 128 4.93 -0.50 6.82
N LEU A 129 5.22 -1.69 7.33
CA LEU A 129 4.25 -2.80 7.41
C LEU A 129 3.26 -2.66 8.57
N ALA A 130 3.33 -1.62 9.39
CA ALA A 130 2.54 -1.48 10.62
C ALA A 130 2.59 -2.75 11.50
N HIS A 131 3.77 -3.36 11.58
CA HIS A 131 4.03 -4.42 12.53
C HIS A 131 4.30 -3.81 13.90
N VAL A 132 3.77 -4.41 14.95
CA VAL A 132 4.02 -3.98 16.32
C VAL A 132 5.11 -4.88 16.88
N ASP A 133 6.20 -4.28 17.30
CA ASP A 133 7.25 -5.01 18.00
C ASP A 133 6.66 -5.68 19.26
N LYS A 134 6.96 -6.95 19.45
CA LYS A 134 6.49 -7.70 20.63
C LYS A 134 7.25 -7.30 21.91
N ASN A 135 8.35 -6.58 21.76
CA ASN A 135 9.18 -6.15 22.88
C ASN A 135 8.73 -4.76 23.38
N LYS A 136 8.06 -4.71 24.53
CA LYS A 136 7.51 -3.49 25.14
C LYS A 136 8.57 -2.38 25.29
N THR A 137 9.79 -2.74 25.66
CA THR A 137 10.90 -1.80 25.83
C THR A 137 11.29 -1.13 24.51
N ARG A 138 11.21 -1.86 23.41
CA ARG A 138 11.50 -1.35 22.06
C ARG A 138 10.36 -0.47 21.52
N GLN A 139 9.11 -0.74 21.92
CA GLN A 139 7.94 0.10 21.58
C GLN A 139 8.03 1.51 22.18
N ASP A 140 8.53 1.63 23.41
CA ASP A 140 8.67 2.92 24.10
C ASP A 140 9.82 3.77 23.53
N TYR A 141 10.87 3.12 23.02
CA TYR A 141 11.99 3.77 22.34
C TYR A 141 11.67 4.12 20.87
N ASN A 142 10.80 3.37 20.21
CA ASN A 142 10.56 3.49 18.77
C ASN A 142 9.31 4.32 18.46
N LYS A 143 9.22 5.53 19.02
CA LYS A 143 8.23 6.55 18.63
C LYS A 143 8.57 7.21 17.29
N ALA A 144 9.76 6.96 16.76
CA ALA A 144 10.20 7.53 15.50
C ALA A 144 9.44 6.86 14.34
N GLU A 145 8.75 7.66 13.55
CA GLU A 145 8.04 7.19 12.36
C GLU A 145 8.99 6.90 11.18
N TYR A 146 10.27 7.22 11.30
CA TYR A 146 11.29 7.09 10.24
C TYR A 146 10.81 7.61 8.88
N LEU A 147 10.07 8.72 8.86
CA LEU A 147 9.35 9.18 7.67
C LEU A 147 10.28 9.43 6.48
N ASP A 148 11.43 10.07 6.70
CA ASP A 148 12.36 10.39 5.60
C ASP A 148 13.01 9.10 5.07
N LEU A 149 13.50 8.24 5.96
CA LEU A 149 14.06 6.95 5.59
C LEU A 149 13.02 6.06 4.88
N ARG A 150 11.79 6.06 5.35
CA ARG A 150 10.70 5.33 4.71
C ARG A 150 10.33 5.93 3.36
N ARG A 151 10.46 7.24 3.17
CA ARG A 151 10.26 7.89 1.87
C ARG A 151 11.27 7.38 0.85
N GLU A 152 12.55 7.35 1.21
CA GLU A 152 13.61 6.80 0.37
C GLU A 152 13.37 5.33 0.04
N MET A 153 13.09 4.51 1.04
CA MET A 153 12.79 3.08 0.90
C MET A 153 11.59 2.83 -0.01
N MET A 154 10.50 3.59 0.14
CA MET A 154 9.29 3.43 -0.66
C MET A 154 9.46 3.91 -2.10
N CYS A 155 10.26 4.95 -2.33
CA CYS A 155 10.66 5.35 -3.68
C CYS A 155 11.46 4.23 -4.36
N TRP A 156 12.47 3.70 -3.67
CA TRP A 156 13.26 2.57 -4.18
C TRP A 156 12.37 1.35 -4.50
N TRP A 157 11.41 1.02 -3.61
CA TRP A 157 10.46 -0.07 -3.81
C TRP A 157 9.58 0.16 -5.04
N SER A 158 9.05 1.36 -5.20
CA SER A 158 8.21 1.72 -6.35
C SER A 158 8.98 1.66 -7.67
N ASP A 159 10.24 2.10 -7.67
CA ASP A 159 11.13 2.00 -8.83
C ASP A 159 11.50 0.55 -9.14
N TYR A 160 11.68 -0.29 -8.11
CA TYR A 160 11.90 -1.73 -8.28
C TYR A 160 10.71 -2.40 -8.97
N ILE A 161 9.47 -2.11 -8.54
CA ILE A 161 8.24 -2.62 -9.17
C ILE A 161 8.19 -2.19 -10.64
N GLN A 162 8.47 -0.92 -10.93
CA GLN A 162 8.41 -0.38 -12.28
C GLN A 162 9.44 -1.05 -13.20
N ARG A 163 10.67 -1.24 -12.74
CA ARG A 163 11.71 -1.97 -13.48
C ARG A 163 11.33 -3.43 -13.75
N ALA A 164 10.76 -4.11 -12.77
CA ALA A 164 10.30 -5.50 -12.95
C ALA A 164 9.21 -5.61 -14.03
N THR A 165 8.34 -4.61 -14.13
CA THR A 165 7.30 -4.56 -15.18
C THR A 165 7.89 -4.38 -16.57
N LEU A 166 8.96 -3.59 -16.72
CA LEU A 166 9.61 -3.35 -18.02
C LEU A 166 10.35 -4.60 -18.52
N ILE A 167 10.98 -5.38 -17.63
CA ILE A 167 11.70 -6.60 -17.97
C ILE A 167 10.75 -7.65 -18.56
N THR A 168 9.54 -7.78 -18.00
CA THR A 168 8.54 -8.73 -18.52
C THR A 168 7.96 -8.33 -19.88
N CYS A 169 7.87 -7.03 -20.20
CA CYS A 169 7.37 -6.55 -21.49
C CYS A 169 8.40 -6.67 -22.63
N SER A 170 9.69 -6.89 -22.33
CA SER A 170 10.75 -7.04 -23.34
C SER A 170 11.13 -8.50 -23.62
N ALA A 171 10.45 -9.45 -22.99
CA ALA A 171 10.72 -10.90 -23.12
C ALA A 171 9.70 -11.63 -24.05
N ASP A 172 8.72 -10.90 -24.59
CA ASP A 172 7.74 -11.33 -25.61
C ASP A 172 8.10 -10.76 -26.99
#